data_b9d5e081bcf8abb5104d97a35f4b551a
#
_entry.id   b9d5e081bcf8abb5104d97a35f4b551a
#
_cell.length_a   1.000
_cell.length_b   1.000
_cell.length_c   1.000
_cell.angle_alpha   90.00
_cell.angle_beta   90.00
_cell.angle_gamma   90.00
#
_symmetry.space_group_name_H-M   'P 1'
#
loop_
_entity.id
_entity.type
_entity.pdbx_description
1 polymer ?
#
loop_
_entity_poly.entity_id
_entity_poly.type
_entity_poly.pdbx_seq_one_letter_code
_entity_poly.pdbx_strand_id
1 'polypeptide(L)'
;HRKGRQDAARSKLFSKLSKEITVAAKMGDPDPEKNPRLRLAVREAKSNSVPKDVIDRAIKKSQSSDFENMDEIRYEGYASGGIAVIVEALTDNRNRTASNVRSLFTKYGGNLGESGSVGFLFDQCGLIAFDLKAQSEDEVFEKAIDAGADDVEFYDQRAFIYCSTEDLNTIANFMEKCHFEDISSKIIWKAFHIIL
;
A
#
# COMPACT_ATOMS: atom_id res chain seq x y z
N HIS A 1 -17.42 14.77 20.12
CA HIS A 1 -16.66 13.49 20.13
C HIS A 1 -16.51 12.82 18.76
N ARG A 2 -17.47 12.95 17.82
CA ARG A 2 -17.39 12.31 16.48
C ARG A 2 -16.38 13.01 15.57
N LYS A 3 -16.35 14.34 15.53
CA LYS A 3 -15.42 15.15 14.73
C LYS A 3 -13.95 14.89 15.14
N GLY A 4 -13.64 14.87 16.42
CA GLY A 4 -12.26 14.61 16.89
C GLY A 4 -11.73 13.22 16.57
N ARG A 5 -12.61 12.18 16.46
CA ARG A 5 -12.20 10.85 16.02
C ARG A 5 -11.87 10.82 14.52
N GLN A 6 -12.65 11.53 13.69
CA GLN A 6 -12.39 11.65 12.26
C GLN A 6 -11.09 12.43 12.00
N ASP A 7 -10.86 13.53 12.73
CA ASP A 7 -9.63 14.32 12.58
C ASP A 7 -8.39 13.51 13.02
N ALA A 8 -8.48 12.72 14.10
CA ALA A 8 -7.41 11.83 14.53
C ALA A 8 -7.12 10.70 13.52
N ALA A 9 -8.16 10.10 12.93
CA ALA A 9 -8.00 9.07 11.89
C ALA A 9 -7.37 9.65 10.64
N ARG A 10 -7.79 10.83 10.19
CA ARG A 10 -7.22 11.55 9.05
C ARG A 10 -5.74 11.92 9.29
N SER A 11 -5.41 12.41 10.48
CA SER A 11 -4.02 12.72 10.87
C SER A 11 -3.12 11.49 10.84
N LYS A 12 -3.60 10.35 11.34
CA LYS A 12 -2.88 9.06 11.26
C LYS A 12 -2.66 8.61 9.83
N LEU A 13 -3.68 8.74 8.97
CA LEU A 13 -3.58 8.40 7.55
C LEU A 13 -2.54 9.30 6.86
N PHE A 14 -2.60 10.60 7.05
CA PHE A 14 -1.63 11.54 6.48
C PHE A 14 -0.20 11.25 6.92
N SER A 15 0.00 10.93 8.20
CA SER A 15 1.31 10.52 8.74
C SER A 15 1.82 9.24 8.08
N LYS A 16 0.94 8.25 7.84
CA LYS A 16 1.28 7.00 7.16
C LYS A 16 1.68 7.25 5.71
N LEU A 17 0.88 8.03 4.97
CA LEU A 17 1.14 8.35 3.57
C LEU A 17 2.44 9.16 3.42
N SER A 18 2.69 10.14 4.30
CA SER A 18 3.94 10.90 4.31
C SER A 18 5.17 10.04 4.60
N LYS A 19 5.03 9.05 5.50
CA LYS A 19 6.10 8.08 5.76
C LYS A 19 6.39 7.23 4.53
N GLU A 20 5.38 6.71 3.86
CA GLU A 20 5.56 5.92 2.63
C GLU A 20 6.26 6.72 1.53
N ILE A 21 5.88 7.99 1.33
CA ILE A 21 6.59 8.90 0.40
C ILE A 21 8.07 9.02 0.79
N THR A 22 8.37 9.26 2.06
CA THR A 22 9.74 9.40 2.55
C THR A 22 10.55 8.11 2.33
N VAL A 23 9.95 6.95 2.64
CA VAL A 23 10.57 5.63 2.43
C VAL A 23 10.83 5.39 0.94
N ALA A 24 9.82 5.58 0.09
CA ALA A 24 9.94 5.36 -1.35
C ALA A 24 11.02 6.26 -1.98
N ALA A 25 11.09 7.53 -1.56
CA ALA A 25 12.11 8.47 -2.03
C ALA A 25 13.52 8.14 -1.49
N LYS A 26 13.62 7.52 -0.29
CA LYS A 26 14.91 7.11 0.29
C LYS A 26 15.46 5.84 -0.36
N MET A 27 14.59 4.87 -0.63
CA MET A 27 14.96 3.56 -1.18
C MET A 27 15.17 3.58 -2.70
N GLY A 28 14.85 4.70 -3.35
CA GLY A 28 15.02 4.88 -4.79
C GLY A 28 15.42 6.32 -5.14
N ASP A 29 15.05 6.76 -6.36
CA ASP A 29 15.26 8.14 -6.78
C ASP A 29 14.24 9.08 -6.11
N PRO A 30 14.63 10.27 -5.61
CA PRO A 30 13.69 11.25 -5.05
C PRO A 30 12.79 11.93 -6.10
N ASP A 31 13.04 11.70 -7.38
CA ASP A 31 12.20 12.17 -8.47
C ASP A 31 11.10 11.14 -8.77
N PRO A 32 9.80 11.49 -8.61
CA PRO A 32 8.69 10.59 -8.91
C PRO A 32 8.67 10.07 -10.35
N GLU A 33 9.24 10.83 -11.31
CA GLU A 33 9.32 10.39 -12.71
C GLU A 33 10.29 9.22 -12.91
N LYS A 34 11.28 9.10 -12.04
CA LYS A 34 12.32 8.06 -12.09
C LYS A 34 12.08 6.93 -11.08
N ASN A 35 11.13 7.10 -10.18
CA ASN A 35 10.86 6.16 -9.08
C ASN A 35 9.38 5.72 -9.09
N PRO A 36 9.07 4.54 -9.65
CA PRO A 36 7.69 4.04 -9.73
C PRO A 36 7.00 3.92 -8.35
N ARG A 37 7.72 3.46 -7.32
CA ARG A 37 7.18 3.35 -5.95
C ARG A 37 6.82 4.74 -5.39
N LEU A 38 7.70 5.74 -5.58
CA LEU A 38 7.43 7.10 -5.14
C LEU A 38 6.26 7.71 -5.90
N ARG A 39 6.16 7.47 -7.21
CA ARG A 39 5.05 7.94 -8.04
C ARG A 39 3.72 7.41 -7.51
N LEU A 40 3.64 6.12 -7.17
CA LEU A 40 2.46 5.51 -6.57
C LEU A 40 2.13 6.11 -5.21
N ALA A 41 3.12 6.24 -4.33
CA ALA A 41 2.94 6.84 -3.01
C ALA A 41 2.42 8.29 -3.09
N VAL A 42 2.94 9.08 -4.03
CA VAL A 42 2.47 10.45 -4.31
C VAL A 42 1.03 10.45 -4.84
N ARG A 43 0.70 9.53 -5.77
CA ARG A 43 -0.66 9.38 -6.30
C ARG A 43 -1.64 9.04 -5.18
N GLU A 44 -1.34 8.07 -4.34
CA GLU A 44 -2.18 7.68 -3.20
C GLU A 44 -2.34 8.84 -2.20
N ALA A 45 -1.29 9.59 -1.92
CA ALA A 45 -1.38 10.77 -1.07
C ALA A 45 -2.30 11.84 -1.66
N LYS A 46 -2.21 12.12 -2.96
CA LYS A 46 -3.08 13.06 -3.66
C LYS A 46 -4.55 12.62 -3.64
N SER A 47 -4.84 11.34 -3.89
CA SER A 47 -6.21 10.79 -3.83
C SER A 47 -6.84 10.90 -2.43
N ASN A 48 -6.01 10.88 -1.38
CA ASN A 48 -6.44 11.10 0.00
C ASN A 48 -6.38 12.59 0.42
N SER A 49 -6.25 13.52 -0.52
CA SER A 49 -6.22 14.97 -0.28
C SER A 49 -5.09 15.42 0.66
N VAL A 50 -3.93 14.77 0.60
CA VAL A 50 -2.72 15.25 1.29
C VAL A 50 -2.23 16.50 0.57
N PRO A 51 -1.98 17.62 1.29
CA PRO A 51 -1.52 18.85 0.67
C PRO A 51 -0.16 18.69 -0.02
N LYS A 52 0.04 19.40 -1.14
CA LYS A 52 1.27 19.33 -1.94
C LYS A 52 2.52 19.65 -1.11
N ASP A 53 2.46 20.66 -0.25
CA ASP A 53 3.58 21.04 0.62
C ASP A 53 3.98 19.95 1.63
N VAL A 54 3.03 19.10 2.04
CA VAL A 54 3.30 17.93 2.89
C VAL A 54 4.02 16.84 2.10
N ILE A 55 3.60 16.60 0.85
CA ILE A 55 4.23 15.66 -0.08
C ILE A 55 5.67 16.10 -0.35
N ASP A 56 5.87 17.36 -0.74
CA ASP A 56 7.20 17.92 -1.06
C ASP A 56 8.14 17.85 0.15
N ARG A 57 7.64 18.15 1.36
CA ARG A 57 8.40 18.01 2.61
C ARG A 57 8.77 16.56 2.91
N ALA A 58 7.88 15.61 2.63
CA ALA A 58 8.17 14.19 2.83
C ALA A 58 9.27 13.69 1.90
N ILE A 59 9.26 14.11 0.62
CA ILE A 59 10.33 13.80 -0.33
C ILE A 59 11.66 14.43 0.12
N LYS A 60 11.64 15.72 0.49
CA LYS A 60 12.83 16.42 0.96
C LYS A 60 13.43 15.79 2.22
N LYS A 61 12.59 15.33 3.13
CA LYS A 61 13.00 14.67 4.37
C LYS A 61 13.77 13.37 4.12
N SER A 62 13.49 12.65 3.04
CA SER A 62 14.21 11.42 2.68
C SER A 62 15.71 11.65 2.43
N GLN A 63 16.09 12.88 2.09
CA GLN A 63 17.47 13.28 1.76
C GLN A 63 18.23 13.84 2.98
N SER A 64 17.58 13.91 4.15
CA SER A 64 18.23 14.35 5.37
C SER A 64 19.03 13.21 6.02
N SER A 65 20.05 13.57 6.81
CA SER A 65 20.90 12.64 7.56
C SER A 65 20.13 11.74 8.53
N ASP A 66 18.96 12.15 8.98
CA ASP A 66 18.10 11.37 9.87
C ASP A 66 17.64 10.02 9.29
N PHE A 67 17.74 9.84 7.96
CA PHE A 67 17.33 8.64 7.25
C PHE A 67 18.49 7.83 6.66
N GLU A 68 19.76 8.22 6.91
CA GLU A 68 20.92 7.55 6.32
C GLU A 68 21.07 6.09 6.76
N ASN A 69 20.59 5.74 7.96
CA ASN A 69 20.76 4.44 8.59
C ASN A 69 19.44 3.69 8.82
N MET A 70 18.45 3.86 7.92
CA MET A 70 17.18 3.14 8.02
C MET A 70 17.24 1.82 7.23
N ASP A 71 16.85 0.73 7.90
CA ASP A 71 16.67 -0.59 7.30
C ASP A 71 15.20 -0.89 7.02
N GLU A 72 14.91 -1.42 5.86
CA GLU A 72 13.63 -2.03 5.55
C GLU A 72 13.65 -3.49 6.00
N ILE A 73 12.68 -3.89 6.84
CA ILE A 73 12.60 -5.23 7.40
C ILE A 73 11.19 -5.75 7.25
N ARG A 74 11.08 -7.00 6.85
CA ARG A 74 9.85 -7.75 6.79
C ARG A 74 9.78 -8.77 7.94
N TYR A 75 8.65 -8.77 8.64
CA TYR A 75 8.31 -9.73 9.65
C TYR A 75 7.12 -10.56 9.21
N GLU A 76 7.12 -11.83 9.56
CA GLU A 76 6.10 -12.80 9.18
C GLU A 76 5.61 -13.56 10.39
N GLY A 77 4.33 -13.85 10.46
CA GLY A 77 3.77 -14.58 11.58
C GLY A 77 2.27 -14.83 11.44
N TYR A 78 1.73 -15.42 12.47
CA TYR A 78 0.29 -15.68 12.55
C TYR A 78 -0.34 -14.86 13.69
N ALA A 79 -1.44 -14.19 13.39
CA ALA A 79 -2.32 -13.60 14.38
C ALA A 79 -3.20 -14.67 15.04
N SER A 80 -3.97 -14.28 16.06
CA SER A 80 -4.97 -15.15 16.68
C SER A 80 -5.92 -15.75 15.63
N GLY A 81 -6.24 -17.03 15.75
CA GLY A 81 -7.07 -17.75 14.77
C GLY A 81 -6.31 -18.25 13.52
N GLY A 82 -4.98 -18.23 13.53
CA GLY A 82 -4.17 -18.75 12.42
C GLY A 82 -4.10 -17.83 11.20
N ILE A 83 -4.45 -16.56 11.34
CA ILE A 83 -4.41 -15.58 10.26
C ILE A 83 -2.97 -15.22 9.95
N ALA A 84 -2.51 -15.46 8.73
CA ALA A 84 -1.19 -15.07 8.26
C ALA A 84 -1.06 -13.55 8.17
N VAL A 85 0.06 -13.00 8.66
CA VAL A 85 0.32 -11.56 8.69
C VAL A 85 1.74 -11.27 8.22
N ILE A 86 1.88 -10.35 7.27
CA ILE A 86 3.14 -9.74 6.86
C ILE A 86 3.19 -8.32 7.45
N VAL A 87 4.30 -7.96 8.07
CA VAL A 87 4.57 -6.60 8.58
C VAL A 87 5.83 -6.07 7.91
N GLU A 88 5.70 -5.02 7.13
CA GLU A 88 6.83 -4.29 6.57
C GLU A 88 7.13 -3.08 7.46
N ALA A 89 8.36 -2.92 7.86
CA ALA A 89 8.82 -1.88 8.75
C ALA A 89 10.08 -1.20 8.23
N LEU A 90 10.14 0.12 8.36
CA LEU A 90 11.36 0.90 8.19
C LEU A 90 11.88 1.31 9.58
N THR A 91 13.13 1.00 9.88
CA THR A 91 13.70 1.22 11.22
C THR A 91 15.17 1.58 11.20
N ASP A 92 15.58 2.40 12.14
CA ASP A 92 16.97 2.69 12.49
C ASP A 92 17.55 1.67 13.50
N ASN A 93 16.70 0.77 14.07
CA ASN A 93 17.11 -0.21 15.06
C ASN A 93 16.33 -1.52 14.91
N ARG A 94 16.95 -2.48 14.23
CA ARG A 94 16.40 -3.81 13.94
C ARG A 94 15.96 -4.56 15.19
N ASN A 95 16.81 -4.55 16.23
CA ASN A 95 16.55 -5.29 17.46
C ASN A 95 15.36 -4.76 18.23
N ARG A 96 15.26 -3.43 18.37
CA ARG A 96 14.13 -2.77 19.01
C ARG A 96 12.83 -3.08 18.27
N THR A 97 12.83 -2.97 16.94
CA THR A 97 11.64 -3.23 16.12
C THR A 97 11.24 -4.69 16.19
N ALA A 98 12.17 -5.63 16.08
CA ALA A 98 11.89 -7.06 16.21
C ALA A 98 11.27 -7.40 17.59
N SER A 99 11.79 -6.82 18.66
CA SER A 99 11.25 -7.01 20.00
C SER A 99 9.82 -6.44 20.13
N ASN A 100 9.58 -5.25 19.59
CA ASN A 100 8.25 -4.62 19.61
C ASN A 100 7.22 -5.44 18.78
N VAL A 101 7.59 -5.88 17.58
CA VAL A 101 6.71 -6.68 16.72
C VAL A 101 6.39 -8.01 17.40
N ARG A 102 7.38 -8.71 17.94
CA ARG A 102 7.18 -9.96 18.69
C ARG A 102 6.25 -9.76 19.88
N SER A 103 6.47 -8.72 20.66
CA SER A 103 5.63 -8.38 21.81
C SER A 103 4.17 -8.14 21.42
N LEU A 104 3.92 -7.45 20.27
CA LEU A 104 2.57 -7.21 19.77
C LEU A 104 1.90 -8.51 19.32
N PHE A 105 2.59 -9.37 18.56
CA PHE A 105 2.05 -10.68 18.19
C PHE A 105 1.63 -11.47 19.43
N THR A 106 2.53 -11.62 20.40
CA THR A 106 2.26 -12.36 21.65
C THR A 106 1.10 -11.74 22.44
N LYS A 107 1.07 -10.41 22.59
CA LYS A 107 0.04 -9.67 23.34
C LYS A 107 -1.37 -9.94 22.79
N TYR A 108 -1.49 -10.09 21.48
CA TYR A 108 -2.78 -10.29 20.81
C TYR A 108 -3.03 -11.75 20.41
N GLY A 109 -2.35 -12.70 21.06
CA GLY A 109 -2.60 -14.14 20.90
C GLY A 109 -2.09 -14.73 19.60
N GLY A 110 -1.16 -14.03 18.93
CA GLY A 110 -0.46 -14.50 17.75
C GLY A 110 0.96 -15.00 18.04
N ASN A 111 1.67 -15.37 17.00
CA ASN A 111 3.06 -15.82 17.06
C ASN A 111 3.87 -15.24 15.90
N LEU A 112 4.97 -14.57 16.21
CA LEU A 112 5.95 -14.13 15.21
C LEU A 112 6.78 -15.34 14.78
N GLY A 113 6.76 -15.65 13.49
CA GLY A 113 7.55 -16.70 12.86
C GLY A 113 8.90 -16.22 12.35
N GLU A 114 9.60 -17.11 11.66
CA GLU A 114 10.80 -16.79 10.91
C GLU A 114 10.46 -16.21 9.52
N SER A 115 11.45 -15.66 8.85
CA SER A 115 11.30 -15.19 7.45
C SER A 115 10.88 -16.36 6.55
N GLY A 116 9.86 -16.15 5.72
CA GLY A 116 9.27 -17.18 4.86
C GLY A 116 8.18 -18.02 5.51
N SER A 117 7.85 -17.79 6.79
CA SER A 117 6.84 -18.61 7.50
C SER A 117 5.42 -18.44 6.97
N VAL A 118 5.09 -17.29 6.38
CA VAL A 118 3.78 -17.02 5.78
C VAL A 118 3.86 -16.40 4.39
N GLY A 119 5.03 -15.94 3.95
CA GLY A 119 5.23 -15.24 2.70
C GLY A 119 4.74 -15.99 1.47
N PHE A 120 4.83 -17.33 1.50
CA PHE A 120 4.35 -18.21 0.44
C PHE A 120 2.81 -18.21 0.27
N LEU A 121 2.07 -17.65 1.22
CA LEU A 121 0.61 -17.50 1.15
C LEU A 121 0.18 -16.22 0.43
N PHE A 122 1.12 -15.40 -0.01
CA PHE A 122 0.84 -14.09 -0.60
C PHE A 122 1.65 -13.89 -1.87
N ASP A 123 1.02 -13.24 -2.86
CA ASP A 123 1.71 -12.64 -3.99
C ASP A 123 1.73 -11.13 -3.88
N GLN A 124 2.85 -10.54 -4.25
CA GLN A 124 2.92 -9.10 -4.39
C GLN A 124 2.34 -8.69 -5.75
N CYS A 125 1.33 -7.83 -5.73
CA CYS A 125 0.67 -7.36 -6.95
C CYS A 125 0.29 -5.88 -6.86
N GLY A 126 -0.03 -5.29 -8.01
CA GLY A 126 -0.65 -3.99 -8.11
C GLY A 126 -2.16 -4.09 -7.84
N LEU A 127 -2.69 -3.14 -7.08
CA LEU A 127 -4.11 -2.96 -6.86
C LEU A 127 -4.52 -1.56 -7.32
N ILE A 128 -5.53 -1.50 -8.20
CA ILE A 128 -6.23 -0.28 -8.58
C ILE A 128 -7.65 -0.38 -8.05
N ALA A 129 -8.13 0.64 -7.35
CA ALA A 129 -9.48 0.63 -6.80
C ALA A 129 -10.17 1.98 -6.96
N PHE A 130 -11.46 1.96 -7.27
CA PHE A 130 -12.32 3.13 -7.40
C PHE A 130 -13.79 2.77 -7.17
N ASP A 131 -14.62 3.79 -6.95
CA ASP A 131 -16.06 3.61 -6.78
C ASP A 131 -16.76 3.56 -8.15
N LEU A 132 -17.71 2.60 -8.33
CA LEU A 132 -18.37 2.35 -9.61
C LEU A 132 -19.31 3.45 -10.07
N LYS A 133 -19.71 4.39 -9.26
CA LYS A 133 -20.64 5.48 -9.62
C LYS A 133 -21.76 5.04 -10.61
N ALA A 134 -21.65 5.47 -11.88
CA ALA A 134 -22.62 5.17 -12.95
C ALA A 134 -22.15 4.08 -13.94
N GLN A 135 -20.93 3.58 -13.81
CA GLN A 135 -20.38 2.56 -14.71
C GLN A 135 -20.89 1.16 -14.33
N SER A 136 -21.07 0.30 -15.34
CA SER A 136 -21.39 -1.10 -15.10
C SER A 136 -20.14 -1.93 -14.77
N GLU A 137 -20.33 -3.02 -14.03
CA GLU A 137 -19.25 -3.97 -13.74
C GLU A 137 -18.67 -4.56 -15.04
N ASP A 138 -19.52 -4.87 -16.02
CA ASP A 138 -19.11 -5.42 -17.32
C ASP A 138 -18.20 -4.45 -18.08
N GLU A 139 -18.55 -3.16 -18.13
CA GLU A 139 -17.72 -2.15 -18.77
C GLU A 139 -16.34 -2.01 -18.10
N VAL A 140 -16.32 -2.00 -16.77
CA VAL A 140 -15.07 -1.94 -16.00
C VAL A 140 -14.23 -3.18 -16.25
N PHE A 141 -14.85 -4.36 -16.23
CA PHE A 141 -14.17 -5.64 -16.48
C PHE A 141 -13.52 -5.67 -17.86
N GLU A 142 -14.27 -5.35 -18.94
CA GLU A 142 -13.74 -5.32 -20.29
C GLU A 142 -12.55 -4.36 -20.42
N LYS A 143 -12.68 -3.13 -19.90
CA LYS A 143 -11.62 -2.13 -19.95
C LYS A 143 -10.37 -2.55 -19.17
N ALA A 144 -10.54 -3.17 -18.01
CA ALA A 144 -9.42 -3.64 -17.19
C ALA A 144 -8.65 -4.78 -17.87
N ILE A 145 -9.37 -5.77 -18.45
CA ILE A 145 -8.75 -6.87 -19.17
C ILE A 145 -8.05 -6.37 -20.45
N ASP A 146 -8.67 -5.48 -21.20
CA ASP A 146 -8.05 -4.86 -22.38
C ASP A 146 -6.76 -4.09 -22.03
N ALA A 147 -6.71 -3.51 -20.83
CA ALA A 147 -5.52 -2.83 -20.32
C ALA A 147 -4.41 -3.78 -19.83
N GLY A 148 -4.68 -5.08 -19.71
CA GLY A 148 -3.74 -6.11 -19.26
C GLY A 148 -3.84 -6.45 -17.78
N ALA A 149 -5.00 -6.24 -17.15
CA ALA A 149 -5.24 -6.68 -15.77
C ALA A 149 -5.30 -8.21 -15.66
N ASP A 150 -4.81 -8.75 -14.54
CA ASP A 150 -4.84 -10.19 -14.25
C ASP A 150 -6.19 -10.65 -13.70
N ASP A 151 -6.85 -9.78 -12.91
CA ASP A 151 -8.10 -10.10 -12.23
C ASP A 151 -8.88 -8.84 -11.88
N VAL A 152 -10.22 -8.95 -11.80
CA VAL A 152 -11.11 -7.85 -11.39
C VAL A 152 -12.16 -8.39 -10.43
N GLU A 153 -12.25 -7.78 -9.27
CA GLU A 153 -13.24 -8.10 -8.25
C GLU A 153 -14.16 -6.88 -8.00
N PHE A 154 -15.42 -7.15 -7.72
CA PHE A 154 -16.40 -6.12 -7.37
C PHE A 154 -16.97 -6.39 -5.98
N TYR A 155 -16.96 -5.38 -5.13
CA TYR A 155 -17.51 -5.46 -3.79
C TYR A 155 -17.98 -4.08 -3.33
N ASP A 156 -19.18 -4.00 -2.79
CA ASP A 156 -19.78 -2.79 -2.19
C ASP A 156 -19.68 -1.55 -3.10
N GLN A 157 -20.14 -1.69 -4.36
CA GLN A 157 -20.11 -0.63 -5.39
C GLN A 157 -18.70 -0.13 -5.73
N ARG A 158 -17.68 -0.96 -5.51
CA ARG A 158 -16.30 -0.66 -5.84
C ARG A 158 -15.71 -1.71 -6.75
N ALA A 159 -14.84 -1.27 -7.65
CA ALA A 159 -13.99 -2.11 -8.47
C ALA A 159 -12.60 -2.26 -7.83
N PHE A 160 -12.05 -3.48 -7.88
CA PHE A 160 -10.70 -3.82 -7.45
C PHE A 160 -10.03 -4.56 -8.59
N ILE A 161 -9.07 -3.91 -9.24
CA ILE A 161 -8.34 -4.42 -10.40
C ILE A 161 -6.95 -4.84 -9.92
N TYR A 162 -6.58 -6.07 -10.17
CA TYR A 162 -5.28 -6.65 -9.81
C TYR A 162 -4.43 -6.83 -11.06
N CYS A 163 -3.14 -6.55 -10.95
CA CYS A 163 -2.18 -6.66 -12.04
C CYS A 163 -0.76 -6.89 -11.52
N SER A 164 0.19 -7.11 -12.42
CA SER A 164 1.60 -7.10 -12.06
C SER A 164 2.01 -5.75 -11.44
N THR A 165 3.04 -5.74 -10.60
CA THR A 165 3.57 -4.49 -10.04
C THR A 165 4.16 -3.58 -11.13
N GLU A 166 4.63 -4.16 -12.23
CA GLU A 166 5.24 -3.47 -13.36
C GLU A 166 4.18 -2.72 -14.19
N ASP A 167 3.01 -3.32 -14.40
CA ASP A 167 1.94 -2.77 -15.23
C ASP A 167 1.01 -1.81 -14.48
N LEU A 168 1.12 -1.73 -13.16
CA LEU A 168 0.23 -0.97 -12.28
C LEU A 168 0.02 0.48 -12.75
N ASN A 169 1.10 1.19 -13.11
CA ASN A 169 1.00 2.57 -13.57
C ASN A 169 0.35 2.67 -14.95
N THR A 170 0.67 1.75 -15.85
CA THR A 170 0.14 1.71 -17.22
C THR A 170 -1.37 1.52 -17.18
N ILE A 171 -1.82 0.53 -16.41
CA ILE A 171 -3.26 0.22 -16.27
C ILE A 171 -3.99 1.34 -15.54
N ALA A 172 -3.44 1.87 -14.45
CA ALA A 172 -4.06 2.99 -13.74
C ALA A 172 -4.25 4.22 -14.64
N ASN A 173 -3.24 4.57 -15.45
CA ASN A 173 -3.32 5.68 -16.40
C ASN A 173 -4.33 5.39 -17.53
N PHE A 174 -4.45 4.14 -17.98
CA PHE A 174 -5.45 3.75 -18.97
C PHE A 174 -6.87 3.91 -18.40
N MET A 175 -7.11 3.46 -17.18
CA MET A 175 -8.41 3.61 -16.52
C MET A 175 -8.79 5.09 -16.31
N GLU A 176 -7.81 5.95 -15.94
CA GLU A 176 -8.04 7.41 -15.87
C GLU A 176 -8.45 8.00 -17.22
N LYS A 177 -7.83 7.57 -18.32
CA LYS A 177 -8.19 8.00 -19.68
C LYS A 177 -9.57 7.52 -20.11
N CYS A 178 -10.05 6.41 -19.56
CA CYS A 178 -11.41 5.91 -19.75
C CYS A 178 -12.45 6.65 -18.87
N HIS A 179 -12.06 7.75 -18.23
CA HIS A 179 -12.90 8.60 -17.39
C HIS A 179 -13.42 7.95 -16.10
N PHE A 180 -12.71 6.92 -15.60
CA PHE A 180 -12.91 6.47 -14.23
C PHE A 180 -12.26 7.46 -13.27
N GLU A 181 -12.99 7.86 -12.25
CA GLU A 181 -12.59 8.92 -11.31
C GLU A 181 -12.15 8.35 -9.96
N ASP A 182 -11.45 9.17 -9.18
CA ASP A 182 -11.02 8.85 -7.81
C ASP A 182 -10.23 7.53 -7.70
N ILE A 183 -9.44 7.22 -8.74
CA ILE A 183 -8.63 6.02 -8.82
C ILE A 183 -7.52 6.07 -7.76
N SER A 184 -7.49 5.07 -6.89
CA SER A 184 -6.36 4.77 -6.02
C SER A 184 -5.55 3.61 -6.58
N SER A 185 -4.23 3.68 -6.48
CA SER A 185 -3.33 2.60 -6.91
C SER A 185 -2.23 2.39 -5.89
N LYS A 186 -1.94 1.12 -5.59
CA LYS A 186 -0.90 0.73 -4.61
C LYS A 186 -0.39 -0.68 -4.88
N ILE A 187 0.79 -0.97 -4.36
CA ILE A 187 1.31 -2.34 -4.28
C ILE A 187 0.80 -2.98 -2.99
N ILE A 188 0.30 -4.19 -3.09
CA ILE A 188 -0.22 -4.98 -1.98
C ILE A 188 0.37 -6.39 -1.97
N TRP A 189 0.20 -7.09 -0.85
CA TRP A 189 0.35 -8.53 -0.75
C TRP A 189 -1.04 -9.15 -0.76
N LYS A 190 -1.43 -9.77 -1.88
CA LYS A 190 -2.72 -10.47 -2.03
C LYS A 190 -2.55 -11.90 -1.55
N ALA A 191 -3.37 -12.31 -0.59
CA ALA A 191 -3.40 -13.71 -0.14
C ALA A 191 -4.00 -14.60 -1.23
N PHE A 192 -3.45 -15.80 -1.40
CA PHE A 192 -4.10 -16.84 -2.19
C PHE A 192 -5.42 -17.25 -1.51
N HIS A 193 -6.45 -17.49 -2.31
CA HIS A 193 -7.65 -18.14 -1.82
C HIS A 193 -7.31 -19.60 -1.53
N ILE A 194 -7.03 -19.92 -0.27
CA ILE A 194 -6.98 -21.31 0.16
C ILE A 194 -8.43 -21.70 0.43
N ILE A 195 -9.02 -22.45 -0.49
CA ILE A 195 -10.28 -23.14 -0.24
C ILE A 195 -9.94 -24.32 0.68
N LEU A 196 -10.31 -24.20 1.95
CA LEU A 196 -10.28 -25.29 2.90
C LEU A 196 -11.51 -26.16 2.72
#